data_89ba977215bccdc354347a78ec724709
#
_entry.id   89ba977215bccdc354347a78ec724709
#
_cell.length_a   1.000
_cell.length_b   1.000
_cell.length_c   1.000
_cell.angle_alpha   90.00
_cell.angle_beta   90.00
_cell.angle_gamma   90.00
#
_symmetry.space_group_name_H-M   'P 1'
#
loop_
_entity.id
_entity.type
_entity.pdbx_description
1 polymer ?
#
loop_
_entity_poly.entity_id
_entity_poly.type
_entity_poly.pdbx_seq_one_letter_code
_entity_poly.pdbx_strand_id
1 'polypeptide(L)'
;MAVRARPRFEIRRMRADDLDEVMEIERAAFRHPWSAELFRRELEHDWSTILICIEPLTSAAGGRASERIAGFLIYWLVHDEVHILNVATDPQHRRRGIAKFLMSETERRALQAGATLMTLEVRRSNVAALELYRTFDYRAVGVRPNYYVDEGEDAIVMVKELRRFR
;
A
#
# COMPACT_ATOMS: atom_id res chain seq x y z
N MET A 1 -13.90 33.70 -3.99
CA MET A 1 -12.88 32.70 -3.62
C MET A 1 -13.16 31.44 -4.42
N ALA A 2 -12.29 31.10 -5.33
CA ALA A 2 -12.40 29.82 -6.04
C ALA A 2 -12.06 28.70 -5.04
N VAL A 3 -13.02 27.85 -4.74
CA VAL A 3 -12.79 26.60 -4.03
C VAL A 3 -11.84 25.78 -4.91
N ARG A 4 -10.56 25.69 -4.55
CA ARG A 4 -9.65 24.75 -5.19
C ARG A 4 -10.23 23.38 -4.96
N ALA A 5 -10.75 22.77 -6.01
CA ALA A 5 -11.15 21.38 -5.99
C ALA A 5 -9.97 20.58 -5.46
N ARG A 6 -10.17 19.83 -4.36
CA ARG A 6 -9.14 18.90 -3.85
C ARG A 6 -8.79 17.95 -4.98
N PRO A 7 -7.51 17.74 -5.28
CA PRO A 7 -7.13 16.78 -6.31
C PRO A 7 -7.78 15.44 -5.98
N ARG A 8 -8.51 14.88 -6.92
CA ARG A 8 -9.12 13.57 -6.79
C ARG A 8 -8.04 12.53 -7.07
N PHE A 9 -7.56 11.87 -6.02
CA PHE A 9 -6.73 10.69 -6.18
C PHE A 9 -7.55 9.54 -6.74
N GLU A 10 -6.91 8.75 -7.59
CA GLU A 10 -7.49 7.54 -8.17
C GLU A 10 -6.59 6.35 -7.86
N ILE A 11 -7.16 5.15 -7.81
CA ILE A 11 -6.39 3.92 -7.62
C ILE A 11 -6.57 3.04 -8.85
N ARG A 12 -5.46 2.52 -9.34
CA ARG A 12 -5.41 1.50 -10.38
C ARG A 12 -4.31 0.48 -10.11
N ARG A 13 -4.32 -0.62 -10.85
CA ARG A 13 -3.22 -1.57 -10.82
C ARG A 13 -1.97 -0.99 -11.45
N MET A 14 -0.83 -1.32 -10.86
CA MET A 14 0.49 -1.01 -11.41
C MET A 14 0.69 -1.72 -12.75
N ARG A 15 1.32 -1.02 -13.68
CA ARG A 15 1.81 -1.56 -14.95
C ARG A 15 3.34 -1.55 -14.97
N ALA A 16 3.94 -2.28 -15.89
CA ALA A 16 5.40 -2.29 -16.04
C ALA A 16 6.00 -0.89 -16.26
N ASP A 17 5.30 -0.03 -16.98
CA ASP A 17 5.72 1.34 -17.24
C ASP A 17 5.77 2.24 -15.99
N ASP A 18 5.12 1.83 -14.91
CA ASP A 18 5.11 2.57 -13.64
C ASP A 18 6.35 2.28 -12.78
N LEU A 19 7.15 1.29 -13.14
CA LEU A 19 8.20 0.75 -12.28
C LEU A 19 9.20 1.80 -11.80
N ASP A 20 9.68 2.65 -12.69
CA ASP A 20 10.70 3.64 -12.33
C ASP A 20 10.19 4.62 -11.27
N GLU A 21 8.97 5.10 -11.41
CA GLU A 21 8.34 6.03 -10.47
C GLU A 21 8.00 5.34 -9.12
N VAL A 22 7.52 4.10 -9.16
CA VAL A 22 7.31 3.28 -7.95
C VAL A 22 8.62 3.05 -7.21
N MET A 23 9.70 2.76 -7.93
CA MET A 23 11.02 2.56 -7.31
C MET A 23 11.56 3.83 -6.65
N GLU A 24 11.29 5.00 -7.19
CA GLU A 24 11.65 6.26 -6.53
C GLU A 24 10.96 6.39 -5.16
N ILE A 25 9.68 6.05 -5.09
CA ILE A 25 8.92 6.05 -3.83
C ILE A 25 9.48 5.02 -2.85
N GLU A 26 9.75 3.80 -3.32
CA GLU A 26 10.32 2.72 -2.51
C GLU A 26 11.66 3.13 -1.88
N ARG A 27 12.56 3.69 -2.67
CA ARG A 27 13.87 4.15 -2.20
C ARG A 27 13.76 5.31 -1.20
N ALA A 28 12.81 6.20 -1.39
CA ALA A 28 12.58 7.32 -0.49
C ALA A 28 11.91 6.91 0.83
N ALA A 29 11.09 5.86 0.81
CA ALA A 29 10.30 5.41 1.95
C ALA A 29 11.05 4.43 2.86
N PHE A 30 11.97 3.63 2.32
CA PHE A 30 12.59 2.52 3.04
C PHE A 30 14.12 2.58 3.00
N ARG A 31 14.72 2.28 4.14
CA ARG A 31 16.18 2.20 4.29
C ARG A 31 16.77 1.03 3.50
N HIS A 32 16.03 -0.08 3.42
CA HIS A 32 16.38 -1.28 2.68
C HIS A 32 15.31 -1.57 1.63
N PRO A 33 15.31 -0.83 0.52
CA PRO A 33 14.27 -0.95 -0.49
C PRO A 33 14.33 -2.28 -1.23
N TRP A 34 13.17 -2.76 -1.69
CA TRP A 34 13.11 -3.85 -2.65
C TRP A 34 13.81 -3.47 -3.96
N SER A 35 14.34 -4.46 -4.63
CA SER A 35 14.90 -4.27 -5.98
C SER A 35 13.79 -4.15 -7.03
N ALA A 36 14.12 -3.54 -8.16
CA ALA A 36 13.22 -3.48 -9.31
C ALA A 36 12.81 -4.88 -9.80
N GLU A 37 13.71 -5.86 -9.70
CA GLU A 37 13.44 -7.25 -10.08
C GLU A 37 12.36 -7.89 -9.21
N LEU A 38 12.33 -7.62 -7.90
CA LEU A 38 11.26 -8.10 -7.02
C LEU A 38 9.90 -7.55 -7.44
N PHE A 39 9.82 -6.27 -7.79
CA PHE A 39 8.58 -5.67 -8.30
C PHE A 39 8.14 -6.30 -9.62
N ARG A 40 9.07 -6.57 -10.54
CA ARG A 40 8.75 -7.25 -11.81
C ARG A 40 8.18 -8.63 -11.58
N ARG A 41 8.75 -9.40 -10.67
CA ARG A 41 8.24 -10.72 -10.31
C ARG A 41 6.83 -10.67 -9.71
N GLU A 42 6.58 -9.70 -8.83
CA GLU A 42 5.26 -9.52 -8.26
C GLU A 42 4.19 -9.20 -9.33
N LEU A 43 4.55 -8.45 -10.37
CA LEU A 43 3.65 -8.17 -11.48
C LEU A 43 3.26 -9.42 -12.29
N GLU A 44 4.07 -10.46 -12.25
CA GLU A 44 3.85 -11.73 -12.97
C GLU A 44 3.02 -12.75 -12.19
N HIS A 45 2.88 -12.58 -10.86
CA HIS A 45 2.16 -13.53 -10.02
C HIS A 45 0.65 -13.24 -10.00
N ASP A 46 -0.17 -14.25 -10.29
CA ASP A 46 -1.63 -14.15 -10.29
C ASP A 46 -2.20 -13.82 -8.90
N TRP A 47 -1.52 -14.27 -7.84
CA TRP A 47 -1.92 -14.02 -6.45
C TRP A 47 -1.45 -12.70 -5.89
N SER A 48 -0.63 -11.93 -6.62
CA SER A 48 -0.10 -10.65 -6.20
C SER A 48 -0.78 -9.50 -6.93
N THR A 49 -1.10 -8.45 -6.19
CA THR A 49 -1.66 -7.21 -6.73
C THR A 49 -0.87 -6.03 -6.20
N ILE A 50 -0.45 -5.17 -7.09
CA ILE A 50 0.15 -3.87 -6.74
C ILE A 50 -0.84 -2.79 -7.15
N LEU A 51 -1.36 -2.07 -6.15
CA LEU A 51 -2.21 -0.90 -6.37
C LEU A 51 -1.36 0.36 -6.31
N ILE A 52 -1.58 1.27 -7.23
CA ILE A 52 -0.99 2.61 -7.17
C ILE A 52 -2.08 3.65 -7.00
N CYS A 53 -1.77 4.64 -6.17
CA CYS A 53 -2.59 5.83 -6.00
C CYS A 53 -2.00 6.93 -6.86
N ILE A 54 -2.79 7.45 -7.77
CA ILE A 54 -2.37 8.46 -8.74
C ILE A 54 -3.04 9.79 -8.49
N GLU A 55 -2.31 10.84 -8.71
CA GLU A 55 -2.80 12.21 -8.80
C GLU A 55 -2.88 12.58 -10.28
N PRO A 56 -4.09 12.70 -10.85
CA PRO A 56 -4.21 13.19 -12.21
C PRO A 56 -3.76 14.65 -12.29
N LEU A 57 -2.89 14.98 -13.23
CA LEU A 57 -2.46 16.34 -13.50
C LEU A 57 -3.24 16.89 -14.67
N THR A 58 -3.87 18.06 -14.48
CA THR A 58 -4.58 18.76 -15.55
C THR A 58 -3.63 19.65 -16.35
N SER A 59 -3.76 19.65 -17.68
CA SER A 59 -3.05 20.60 -18.54
C SER A 59 -3.64 22.00 -18.40
N ALA A 60 -2.89 23.03 -18.82
CA ALA A 60 -3.35 24.41 -18.88
C ALA A 60 -4.60 24.59 -19.78
N ALA A 61 -4.85 23.65 -20.70
CA ALA A 61 -6.02 23.64 -21.58
C ALA A 61 -7.23 22.88 -20.99
N GLY A 62 -7.17 22.41 -19.71
CA GLY A 62 -8.24 21.70 -19.02
C GLY A 62 -8.34 20.22 -19.30
N GLY A 63 -7.44 19.65 -20.13
CA GLY A 63 -7.35 18.22 -20.40
C GLY A 63 -6.43 17.49 -19.42
N ARG A 64 -6.54 16.15 -19.34
CA ARG A 64 -5.64 15.32 -18.56
C ARG A 64 -4.27 15.24 -19.27
N ALA A 65 -3.23 15.87 -18.70
CA ALA A 65 -1.90 15.93 -19.31
C ALA A 65 -1.01 14.75 -18.91
N SER A 66 -1.06 14.35 -17.63
CA SER A 66 -0.20 13.30 -17.07
C SER A 66 -0.75 12.79 -15.75
N GLU A 67 -0.08 11.79 -15.20
CA GLU A 67 -0.36 11.23 -13.87
C GLU A 67 0.91 11.30 -13.03
N ARG A 68 0.75 11.44 -11.73
CA ARG A 68 1.83 11.30 -10.77
C ARG A 68 1.46 10.24 -9.74
N ILE A 69 2.37 9.34 -9.46
CA ILE A 69 2.15 8.30 -8.44
C ILE A 69 2.40 8.91 -7.07
N ALA A 70 1.39 8.86 -6.22
CA ALA A 70 1.43 9.39 -4.86
C ALA A 70 1.75 8.32 -3.81
N GLY A 71 1.56 7.06 -4.15
CA GLY A 71 1.82 5.93 -3.26
C GLY A 71 1.44 4.61 -3.88
N PHE A 72 1.79 3.52 -3.22
CA PHE A 72 1.44 2.17 -3.66
C PHE A 72 1.25 1.23 -2.48
N LEU A 73 0.59 0.11 -2.75
CA LEU A 73 0.37 -0.98 -1.81
C LEU A 73 0.47 -2.30 -2.56
N ILE A 74 1.21 -3.26 -2.00
CA ILE A 74 1.34 -4.62 -2.54
C ILE A 74 0.65 -5.58 -1.59
N TYR A 75 -0.20 -6.45 -2.11
CA TYR A 75 -0.79 -7.53 -1.33
C TYR A 75 -0.88 -8.83 -2.12
N TRP A 76 -0.87 -9.93 -1.39
CA TRP A 76 -1.18 -11.25 -1.89
C TRP A 76 -2.59 -11.66 -1.46
N LEU A 77 -3.28 -12.31 -2.37
CA LEU A 77 -4.51 -13.03 -2.06
C LEU A 77 -4.24 -14.53 -2.27
N VAL A 78 -4.22 -15.27 -1.18
CA VAL A 78 -4.00 -16.73 -1.19
C VAL A 78 -5.16 -17.36 -0.42
N HIS A 79 -5.94 -18.19 -1.13
CA HIS A 79 -7.21 -18.73 -0.62
C HIS A 79 -8.14 -17.59 -0.16
N ASP A 80 -8.47 -17.55 1.11
CA ASP A 80 -9.36 -16.54 1.72
C ASP A 80 -8.61 -15.51 2.58
N GLU A 81 -7.29 -15.43 2.43
CA GLU A 81 -6.44 -14.50 3.19
C GLU A 81 -5.75 -13.48 2.30
N VAL A 82 -5.79 -12.23 2.72
CA VAL A 82 -5.00 -11.14 2.14
C VAL A 82 -3.80 -10.86 3.02
N HIS A 83 -2.62 -10.91 2.44
CA HIS A 83 -1.38 -10.55 3.10
C HIS A 83 -0.82 -9.27 2.49
N ILE A 84 -0.80 -8.18 3.26
CA ILE A 84 -0.21 -6.92 2.84
C ILE A 84 1.30 -7.01 3.04
N LEU A 85 2.04 -6.80 1.95
CA LEU A 85 3.50 -6.90 1.94
C LEU A 85 4.17 -5.55 2.14
N ASN A 86 3.62 -4.49 1.56
CA ASN A 86 4.25 -3.19 1.56
C ASN A 86 3.24 -2.08 1.28
N VAL A 87 3.39 -0.97 1.99
CA VAL A 87 2.64 0.28 1.77
C VAL A 87 3.62 1.44 1.83
N ALA A 88 3.61 2.28 0.81
CA ALA A 88 4.47 3.46 0.78
C ALA A 88 3.75 4.66 0.19
N THR A 89 4.06 5.83 0.74
CA THR A 89 3.57 7.13 0.25
C THR A 89 4.76 7.95 -0.23
N ASP A 90 4.63 8.59 -1.38
CA ASP A 90 5.61 9.56 -1.84
C ASP A 90 5.80 10.65 -0.78
N PRO A 91 7.04 11.00 -0.40
CA PRO A 91 7.31 12.00 0.64
C PRO A 91 6.61 13.35 0.42
N GLN A 92 6.41 13.75 -0.84
CA GLN A 92 5.71 14.99 -1.19
C GLN A 92 4.19 14.91 -1.03
N HIS A 93 3.64 13.72 -0.84
CA HIS A 93 2.21 13.46 -0.70
C HIS A 93 1.80 13.04 0.72
N ARG A 94 2.71 13.11 1.69
CA ARG A 94 2.43 12.76 3.09
C ARG A 94 1.33 13.63 3.68
N ARG A 95 0.60 13.08 4.66
CA ARG A 95 -0.52 13.73 5.38
C ARG A 95 -1.71 14.09 4.49
N ARG A 96 -1.85 13.44 3.35
CA ARG A 96 -2.97 13.63 2.41
C ARG A 96 -3.91 12.43 2.35
N GLY A 97 -3.71 11.44 3.25
CA GLY A 97 -4.57 10.27 3.35
C GLY A 97 -4.31 9.19 2.30
N ILE A 98 -3.15 9.17 1.65
CA ILE A 98 -2.82 8.22 0.57
C ILE A 98 -2.80 6.78 1.10
N ALA A 99 -2.09 6.52 2.21
CA ALA A 99 -2.02 5.18 2.79
C ALA A 99 -3.41 4.69 3.23
N LYS A 100 -4.22 5.55 3.84
CA LYS A 100 -5.60 5.22 4.24
C LYS A 100 -6.47 4.88 3.03
N PHE A 101 -6.33 5.62 1.94
CA PHE A 101 -7.07 5.39 0.70
C PHE A 101 -6.70 4.03 0.09
N LEU A 102 -5.40 3.72 0.01
CA LEU A 102 -4.90 2.43 -0.46
C LEU A 102 -5.37 1.26 0.43
N MET A 103 -5.31 1.41 1.74
CA MET A 103 -5.79 0.41 2.69
C MET A 103 -7.28 0.15 2.55
N SER A 104 -8.09 1.20 2.44
CA SER A 104 -9.54 1.08 2.25
C SER A 104 -9.91 0.36 0.94
N GLU A 105 -9.23 0.68 -0.14
CA GLU A 105 -9.45 0.02 -1.43
C GLU A 105 -9.02 -1.45 -1.41
N THR A 106 -7.92 -1.76 -0.74
CA THR A 106 -7.46 -3.14 -0.57
C THR A 106 -8.48 -3.96 0.22
N GLU A 107 -9.03 -3.42 1.30
CA GLU A 107 -10.07 -4.08 2.09
C GLU A 107 -11.35 -4.31 1.26
N ARG A 108 -11.77 -3.32 0.49
CA ARG A 108 -12.93 -3.47 -0.41
C ARG A 108 -12.72 -4.61 -1.41
N ARG A 109 -11.54 -4.70 -2.02
CA ARG A 109 -11.18 -5.77 -2.95
C ARG A 109 -11.11 -7.13 -2.27
N ALA A 110 -10.55 -7.17 -1.07
CA ALA A 110 -10.50 -8.37 -0.24
C ALA A 110 -11.90 -8.93 0.05
N LEU A 111 -12.82 -8.07 0.47
CA LEU A 111 -14.21 -8.44 0.73
C LEU A 111 -14.90 -8.96 -0.54
N GLN A 112 -14.72 -8.29 -1.67
CA GLN A 112 -15.27 -8.74 -2.96
C GLN A 112 -14.73 -10.11 -3.38
N ALA A 113 -13.47 -10.39 -3.10
CA ALA A 113 -12.84 -11.68 -3.41
C ALA A 113 -13.19 -12.79 -2.43
N GLY A 114 -13.97 -12.49 -1.38
CA GLY A 114 -14.37 -13.47 -0.37
C GLY A 114 -13.33 -13.72 0.70
N ALA A 115 -12.35 -12.86 0.86
CA ALA A 115 -11.36 -12.97 1.92
C ALA A 115 -12.01 -12.84 3.30
N THR A 116 -11.49 -13.58 4.27
CA THR A 116 -11.96 -13.60 5.66
C THR A 116 -10.97 -13.00 6.63
N LEU A 117 -9.71 -12.86 6.22
CA LEU A 117 -8.61 -12.38 7.04
C LEU A 117 -7.66 -11.50 6.22
N MET A 118 -7.23 -10.42 6.83
CA MET A 118 -6.09 -9.61 6.37
C MET A 118 -4.97 -9.68 7.39
N THR A 119 -3.74 -9.85 6.93
CA THR A 119 -2.55 -9.94 7.78
C THR A 119 -1.42 -9.09 7.24
N LEU A 120 -0.54 -8.66 8.11
CA LEU A 120 0.68 -7.95 7.77
C LEU A 120 1.74 -8.11 8.85
N GLU A 121 2.99 -7.86 8.48
CA GLU A 121 4.09 -7.67 9.40
C GLU A 121 4.55 -6.22 9.35
N VAL A 122 4.89 -5.67 10.51
CA VAL A 122 5.36 -4.30 10.63
C VAL A 122 6.55 -4.24 11.58
N ARG A 123 7.57 -3.45 11.25
CA ARG A 123 8.71 -3.24 12.14
C ARG A 123 8.23 -2.70 13.49
N ARG A 124 8.74 -3.28 14.58
CA ARG A 124 8.40 -2.83 15.95
C ARG A 124 8.63 -1.34 16.14
N SER A 125 9.66 -0.78 15.53
CA SER A 125 10.01 0.64 15.61
C SER A 125 9.12 1.57 14.78
N ASN A 126 8.32 1.02 13.85
CA ASN A 126 7.48 1.83 12.96
C ASN A 126 6.16 2.21 13.64
N VAL A 127 6.23 3.16 14.58
CA VAL A 127 5.09 3.61 15.38
C VAL A 127 3.98 4.19 14.51
N ALA A 128 4.33 4.97 13.49
CA ALA A 128 3.35 5.59 12.60
C ALA A 128 2.53 4.54 11.83
N ALA A 129 3.18 3.48 11.34
CA ALA A 129 2.49 2.38 10.67
C ALA A 129 1.61 1.58 11.64
N LEU A 130 2.12 1.28 12.84
CA LEU A 130 1.34 0.61 13.88
C LEU A 130 0.05 1.37 14.20
N GLU A 131 0.13 2.68 14.36
CA GLU A 131 -1.04 3.53 14.61
C GLU A 131 -2.01 3.52 13.41
N LEU A 132 -1.49 3.63 12.19
CA LEU A 132 -2.31 3.54 10.98
C LEU A 132 -3.11 2.24 10.95
N TYR A 133 -2.45 1.10 11.16
CA TYR A 133 -3.11 -0.19 11.12
C TYR A 133 -4.13 -0.37 12.24
N ARG A 134 -3.86 0.14 13.44
CA ARG A 134 -4.85 0.17 14.53
C ARG A 134 -6.10 0.97 14.17
N THR A 135 -5.98 2.06 13.43
CA THR A 135 -7.14 2.84 12.97
C THR A 135 -8.02 2.06 11.99
N PHE A 136 -7.47 1.02 11.33
CA PHE A 136 -8.19 0.09 10.47
C PHE A 136 -8.63 -1.19 11.20
N ASP A 137 -8.58 -1.20 12.52
CA ASP A 137 -8.98 -2.33 13.38
C ASP A 137 -8.07 -3.56 13.26
N TYR A 138 -6.82 -3.38 12.86
CA TYR A 138 -5.81 -4.43 12.99
C TYR A 138 -5.39 -4.56 14.45
N ARG A 139 -5.18 -5.78 14.89
CA ARG A 139 -4.67 -6.10 16.21
C ARG A 139 -3.39 -6.91 16.14
N ALA A 140 -2.47 -6.65 17.07
CA ALA A 140 -1.25 -7.43 17.20
C ALA A 140 -1.58 -8.83 17.74
N VAL A 141 -1.09 -9.87 17.09
CA VAL A 141 -1.31 -11.28 17.48
C VAL A 141 -0.02 -12.02 17.76
N GLY A 142 1.12 -11.48 17.41
CA GLY A 142 2.40 -12.14 17.63
C GLY A 142 3.58 -11.28 17.25
N VAL A 143 4.76 -11.85 17.47
CA VAL A 143 6.05 -11.25 17.13
C VAL A 143 6.85 -12.29 16.36
N ARG A 144 7.46 -11.89 15.25
CA ARG A 144 8.47 -12.69 14.54
C ARG A 144 9.85 -12.14 14.92
N PRO A 145 10.61 -12.83 15.77
CA PRO A 145 11.94 -12.37 16.19
C PRO A 145 12.90 -12.27 15.02
N ASN A 146 13.68 -11.20 14.97
CA ASN A 146 14.70 -10.97 13.93
C ASN A 146 14.21 -11.13 12.49
N TYR A 147 12.95 -10.83 12.23
CA TYR A 147 12.34 -10.95 10.91
C TYR A 147 13.06 -10.07 9.88
N TYR A 148 13.43 -8.86 10.28
CA TYR A 148 14.21 -7.91 9.50
C TYR A 148 15.70 -8.11 9.82
N VAL A 149 16.30 -9.08 9.16
CA VAL A 149 17.66 -9.56 9.47
C VAL A 149 18.77 -8.52 9.28
N ASP A 150 18.55 -7.56 8.39
CA ASP A 150 19.47 -6.47 8.11
C ASP A 150 19.75 -5.57 9.33
N GLU A 151 18.76 -5.37 10.19
CA GLU A 151 18.87 -4.55 11.41
C GLU A 151 18.62 -5.37 12.69
N GLY A 152 18.41 -6.68 12.59
CA GLY A 152 18.07 -7.55 13.73
C GLY A 152 16.77 -7.17 14.42
N GLU A 153 15.83 -6.55 13.69
CA GLU A 153 14.59 -6.03 14.25
C GLU A 153 13.45 -7.03 14.16
N ASP A 154 12.63 -7.09 15.21
CA ASP A 154 11.44 -7.91 15.25
C ASP A 154 10.31 -7.31 14.38
N ALA A 155 9.47 -8.19 13.84
CA ALA A 155 8.21 -7.82 13.24
C ALA A 155 7.06 -8.07 14.21
N ILE A 156 6.15 -7.10 14.27
CA ILE A 156 4.84 -7.29 14.89
C ILE A 156 3.90 -7.85 13.82
N VAL A 157 3.28 -8.99 14.11
CA VAL A 157 2.26 -9.58 13.24
C VAL A 157 0.91 -9.02 13.63
N MET A 158 0.23 -8.42 12.67
CA MET A 158 -1.10 -7.85 12.87
C MET A 158 -2.12 -8.52 11.95
N VAL A 159 -3.33 -8.67 12.45
CA VAL A 159 -4.44 -9.26 11.71
C VAL A 159 -5.70 -8.43 11.85
N LYS A 160 -6.54 -8.52 10.82
CA LYS A 160 -7.91 -8.02 10.82
C LYS A 160 -8.84 -9.09 10.26
N GLU A 161 -9.84 -9.44 11.03
CA GLU A 161 -10.91 -10.34 10.56
C GLU A 161 -11.92 -9.53 9.73
N LEU A 162 -12.22 -10.03 8.52
CA LEU A 162 -13.19 -9.43 7.65
C LEU A 162 -14.56 -10.06 7.89
N ARG A 163 -15.53 -9.25 8.30
CA ARG A 163 -16.92 -9.70 8.52
C ARG A 163 -17.73 -9.36 7.28
N ARG A 164 -18.37 -10.41 6.72
CA ARG A 164 -19.44 -10.19 5.76
C ARG A 164 -20.68 -9.76 6.53
N PHE A 165 -21.18 -8.59 6.25
CA PHE A 165 -22.54 -8.26 6.65
C PHE A 165 -23.48 -9.16 5.84
N ARG A 166 -24.30 -9.92 6.55
CA ARG A 166 -25.38 -10.73 5.96
C ARG A 166 -26.54 -9.84 5.56
#